data_2bb69de17cc47985e605206b490e970a
#
_entry.id   2bb69de17cc47985e605206b490e970a
#
_cell.length_a   1.000
_cell.length_b   1.000
_cell.length_c   1.000
_cell.angle_alpha   90.00
_cell.angle_beta   90.00
_cell.angle_gamma   90.00
#
_symmetry.space_group_name_H-M   'P 1'
#
loop_
_entity.id
_entity.type
_entity.pdbx_description
1 polymer ?
#
loop_
_entity_poly.entity_id
_entity_poly.type
_entity_poly.pdbx_seq_one_letter_code
_entity_poly.pdbx_strand_id
1 'polypeptide(L)'
;MACELGASVIRTHNVALTAQALEENLRPYVLIGMGCNVALVADEGEEREGKIAMINKAIGDMCMLPDTQIIDISSYYESEPAYFEDQDLFVNTVVLMRTGLPPQELLTYLQAIENSLGRVRTQKNGPRTCDLDILDYQGYVSDLEVLTLPHPLLLERDFVVKPLLELLPHHELANGVPVTSDNVKYGKAWKCEQ
;
A
#
# COMPACT_ATOMS: atom_id res chain seq x y z
N MET A 1 -2.58 -15.30 15.98
CA MET A 1 -3.72 -16.22 16.14
C MET A 1 -4.23 -16.28 17.59
N ALA A 2 -3.49 -16.86 18.59
CA ALA A 2 -4.04 -17.01 19.94
C ALA A 2 -4.33 -15.66 20.63
N CYS A 3 -3.46 -14.67 20.51
CA CYS A 3 -3.68 -13.32 21.05
C CYS A 3 -4.77 -12.54 20.30
N GLU A 4 -4.89 -12.71 19.00
CA GLU A 4 -5.95 -12.12 18.17
C GLU A 4 -7.34 -12.68 18.56
N LEU A 5 -7.38 -13.87 19.12
CA LEU A 5 -8.58 -14.51 19.68
C LEU A 5 -8.80 -14.21 21.17
N GLY A 6 -8.04 -13.25 21.74
CA GLY A 6 -8.20 -12.77 23.11
C GLY A 6 -7.53 -13.65 24.18
N ALA A 7 -6.60 -14.53 23.82
CA ALA A 7 -5.86 -15.31 24.80
C ALA A 7 -4.87 -14.41 25.59
N SER A 8 -5.01 -14.38 26.90
CA SER A 8 -4.12 -13.64 27.81
C SER A 8 -2.95 -14.47 28.35
N VAL A 9 -2.96 -15.79 28.13
CA VAL A 9 -1.90 -16.70 28.56
C VAL A 9 -1.67 -17.75 27.48
N ILE A 10 -0.39 -17.95 27.10
CA ILE A 10 0.03 -18.97 26.12
C ILE A 10 1.00 -19.94 26.77
N ARG A 11 0.67 -21.23 26.75
CA ARG A 11 1.58 -22.29 27.14
C ARG A 11 2.43 -22.73 25.94
N THR A 12 3.75 -22.66 26.08
CA THR A 12 4.70 -23.00 25.01
C THR A 12 5.88 -23.80 25.54
N HIS A 13 6.49 -24.62 24.69
CA HIS A 13 7.75 -25.31 24.96
C HIS A 13 8.99 -24.48 24.53
N ASN A 14 8.78 -23.47 23.66
CA ASN A 14 9.83 -22.56 23.23
C ASN A 14 9.41 -21.10 23.47
N VAL A 15 9.76 -20.60 24.65
CA VAL A 15 9.39 -19.27 25.11
C VAL A 15 9.96 -18.18 24.19
N ALA A 16 11.22 -18.31 23.76
CA ALA A 16 11.87 -17.28 22.92
C ALA A 16 11.22 -17.15 21.56
N LEU A 17 10.99 -18.25 20.84
CA LEU A 17 10.30 -18.21 19.54
C LEU A 17 8.84 -17.75 19.67
N THR A 18 8.17 -18.13 20.77
CA THR A 18 6.78 -17.69 20.99
C THR A 18 6.73 -16.20 21.32
N ALA A 19 7.65 -15.67 22.13
CA ALA A 19 7.73 -14.24 22.42
C ALA A 19 8.00 -13.44 21.13
N GLN A 20 8.97 -13.86 20.32
CA GLN A 20 9.26 -13.23 19.03
C GLN A 20 8.04 -13.24 18.11
N ALA A 21 7.37 -14.38 17.96
CA ALA A 21 6.17 -14.49 17.13
C ALA A 21 5.01 -13.61 17.65
N LEU A 22 4.91 -13.42 18.97
CA LEU A 22 3.94 -12.51 19.57
C LEU A 22 4.28 -11.05 19.28
N GLU A 23 5.54 -10.65 19.45
CA GLU A 23 6.00 -9.29 19.15
C GLU A 23 5.77 -8.95 17.68
N GLU A 24 6.09 -9.84 16.75
CA GLU A 24 5.86 -9.69 15.32
C GLU A 24 4.36 -9.55 15.00
N ASN A 25 3.51 -10.33 15.66
CA ASN A 25 2.05 -10.28 15.47
C ASN A 25 1.36 -9.12 16.18
N LEU A 26 2.03 -8.44 17.12
CA LEU A 26 1.52 -7.23 17.78
C LEU A 26 1.87 -5.94 17.03
N ARG A 27 2.74 -6.01 16.00
CA ARG A 27 3.04 -4.83 15.16
C ARG A 27 1.78 -4.35 14.44
N PRO A 28 1.59 -3.03 14.34
CA PRO A 28 0.44 -2.48 13.63
C PRO A 28 0.40 -2.90 12.17
N TYR A 29 -0.81 -3.09 11.66
CA TYR A 29 -1.05 -3.21 10.22
C TYR A 29 -0.94 -1.85 9.55
N VAL A 30 -0.38 -1.87 8.36
CA VAL A 30 -0.29 -0.69 7.49
C VAL A 30 -0.74 -1.07 6.09
N LEU A 31 -1.52 -0.22 5.47
CA LEU A 31 -1.95 -0.33 4.08
C LEU A 31 -1.15 0.64 3.24
N ILE A 32 -0.47 0.12 2.23
CA ILE A 32 0.30 0.89 1.25
C ILE A 32 -0.39 0.83 -0.09
N GLY A 33 -0.79 1.98 -0.63
CA GLY A 33 -1.22 2.12 -2.00
C GLY A 33 -0.02 2.27 -2.93
N MET A 34 -0.02 1.54 -4.03
CA MET A 34 1.03 1.58 -5.04
C MET A 34 0.44 1.88 -6.40
N GLY A 35 1.08 2.77 -7.17
CA GLY A 35 0.67 3.12 -8.52
C GLY A 35 1.85 3.38 -9.44
N CYS A 36 1.76 2.92 -10.69
CA CYS A 36 2.76 3.09 -11.73
C CYS A 36 2.08 3.36 -13.07
N ASN A 37 2.51 4.38 -13.82
CA ASN A 37 2.07 4.59 -15.19
C ASN A 37 3.22 4.78 -16.20
N VAL A 38 4.47 4.72 -15.73
CA VAL A 38 5.66 4.79 -16.59
C VAL A 38 6.53 3.56 -16.33
N ALA A 39 6.66 2.68 -17.30
CA ALA A 39 7.65 1.62 -17.30
C ALA A 39 9.00 2.18 -17.73
N LEU A 40 10.09 1.85 -17.00
CA LEU A 40 11.44 2.29 -17.39
C LEU A 40 11.96 1.52 -18.61
N VAL A 41 11.57 0.26 -18.74
CA VAL A 41 11.89 -0.61 -19.88
C VAL A 41 10.66 -1.46 -20.16
N ALA A 42 10.13 -1.35 -21.37
CA ALA A 42 9.10 -2.24 -21.88
C ALA A 42 9.30 -2.35 -23.40
N ASP A 43 9.08 -3.53 -23.94
CA ASP A 43 8.95 -3.70 -25.38
C ASP A 43 7.58 -3.16 -25.82
N GLU A 44 7.46 -2.86 -27.11
CA GLU A 44 6.18 -2.33 -27.67
C GLU A 44 5.05 -3.35 -27.43
N GLY A 45 4.00 -2.92 -26.73
CA GLY A 45 2.87 -3.76 -26.35
C GLY A 45 2.99 -4.46 -24.99
N GLU A 46 4.10 -4.27 -24.26
CA GLU A 46 4.35 -4.85 -22.92
C GLU A 46 4.37 -3.78 -21.80
N GLU A 47 3.77 -2.62 -22.03
CA GLU A 47 3.80 -1.50 -21.08
C GLU A 47 3.16 -1.85 -19.74
N ARG A 48 2.10 -2.66 -19.74
CA ARG A 48 1.44 -3.13 -18.51
C ARG A 48 2.38 -4.01 -17.69
N GLU A 49 3.01 -4.98 -18.33
CA GLU A 49 3.96 -5.91 -17.75
C GLU A 49 5.17 -5.15 -17.18
N GLY A 50 5.66 -4.14 -17.88
CA GLY A 50 6.71 -3.25 -17.41
C GLY A 50 6.32 -2.46 -16.15
N LYS A 51 5.07 -1.96 -16.07
CA LYS A 51 4.53 -1.29 -14.88
C LYS A 51 4.40 -2.26 -13.70
N ILE A 52 3.90 -3.49 -13.94
CA ILE A 52 3.83 -4.56 -12.94
C ILE A 52 5.23 -4.91 -12.42
N ALA A 53 6.23 -5.02 -13.29
CA ALA A 53 7.61 -5.30 -12.89
C ALA A 53 8.19 -4.18 -11.99
N MET A 54 7.85 -2.92 -12.24
CA MET A 54 8.24 -1.80 -11.38
C MET A 54 7.61 -1.90 -10.00
N ILE A 55 6.31 -2.19 -9.91
CA ILE A 55 5.61 -2.40 -8.65
C ILE A 55 6.22 -3.58 -7.89
N ASN A 56 6.49 -4.72 -8.56
CA ASN A 56 7.11 -5.88 -7.94
C ASN A 56 8.51 -5.57 -7.40
N LYS A 57 9.27 -4.75 -8.09
CA LYS A 57 10.58 -4.29 -7.60
C LYS A 57 10.43 -3.45 -6.34
N ALA A 58 9.47 -2.51 -6.29
CA ALA A 58 9.17 -1.73 -5.09
C ALA A 58 8.75 -2.62 -3.91
N ILE A 59 7.92 -3.65 -4.15
CA ILE A 59 7.53 -4.64 -3.12
C ILE A 59 8.77 -5.39 -2.61
N GLY A 60 9.67 -5.80 -3.51
CA GLY A 60 10.94 -6.44 -3.13
C GLY A 60 11.79 -5.55 -2.23
N ASP A 61 11.90 -4.26 -2.54
CA ASP A 61 12.62 -3.29 -1.72
C ASP A 61 11.92 -3.06 -0.36
N MET A 62 10.57 -3.05 -0.32
CA MET A 62 9.81 -2.98 0.93
C MET A 62 10.02 -4.22 1.83
N CYS A 63 10.19 -5.41 1.26
CA CYS A 63 10.53 -6.62 2.03
C CYS A 63 11.87 -6.52 2.78
N MET A 64 12.75 -5.60 2.37
CA MET A 64 14.06 -5.39 3.01
C MET A 64 14.02 -4.30 4.10
N LEU A 65 12.87 -3.68 4.34
CA LEU A 65 12.74 -2.67 5.39
C LEU A 65 12.90 -3.30 6.79
N PRO A 66 13.56 -2.60 7.72
CA PRO A 66 13.73 -3.10 9.08
C PRO A 66 12.35 -3.27 9.73
N ASP A 67 12.24 -4.31 10.54
CA ASP A 67 11.08 -4.56 11.39
C ASP A 67 9.73 -4.62 10.64
N THR A 68 9.78 -5.05 9.36
CA THR A 68 8.66 -5.02 8.42
C THR A 68 8.42 -6.39 7.80
N GLN A 69 7.14 -6.75 7.63
CA GLN A 69 6.70 -7.98 6.99
C GLN A 69 5.52 -7.69 6.06
N ILE A 70 5.63 -8.08 4.79
CA ILE A 70 4.48 -8.10 3.88
C ILE A 70 3.58 -9.27 4.29
N ILE A 71 2.29 -8.98 4.46
CA ILE A 71 1.27 -9.96 4.87
C ILE A 71 0.49 -10.45 3.66
N ASP A 72 0.05 -9.51 2.81
CA ASP A 72 -0.74 -9.84 1.63
C ASP A 72 -0.64 -8.71 0.59
N ILE A 73 -0.96 -9.03 -0.67
CA ILE A 73 -0.92 -8.12 -1.80
C ILE A 73 -2.19 -8.36 -2.63
N SER A 74 -2.92 -7.30 -2.94
CA SER A 74 -4.08 -7.41 -3.82
C SER A 74 -3.68 -7.80 -5.25
N SER A 75 -4.64 -8.17 -6.06
CA SER A 75 -4.45 -8.22 -7.50
C SER A 75 -4.03 -6.86 -8.05
N TYR A 76 -3.45 -6.86 -9.26
CA TYR A 76 -3.20 -5.61 -10.00
C TYR A 76 -4.48 -5.11 -10.64
N TYR A 77 -4.65 -3.80 -10.61
CA TYR A 77 -5.77 -3.09 -11.22
C TYR A 77 -5.25 -2.02 -12.18
N GLU A 78 -5.73 -2.05 -13.40
CA GLU A 78 -5.56 -0.89 -14.29
C GLU A 78 -6.58 0.17 -13.95
N SER A 79 -6.22 1.45 -14.12
CA SER A 79 -7.13 2.57 -13.93
C SER A 79 -6.88 3.71 -14.89
N GLU A 80 -7.96 4.45 -15.16
CA GLU A 80 -7.86 5.76 -15.79
C GLU A 80 -7.13 6.75 -14.87
N PRO A 81 -6.42 7.74 -15.43
CA PRO A 81 -5.87 8.85 -14.66
C PRO A 81 -6.97 9.62 -13.91
N ALA A 82 -6.75 9.94 -12.63
CA ALA A 82 -7.77 10.57 -11.79
C ALA A 82 -7.87 12.10 -11.94
N TYR A 83 -6.79 12.78 -12.35
CA TYR A 83 -6.70 14.24 -12.29
C TYR A 83 -6.14 14.89 -13.56
N PHE A 84 -5.11 14.31 -14.15
CA PHE A 84 -4.51 14.78 -15.41
C PHE A 84 -4.71 13.66 -16.42
N GLU A 85 -5.62 13.88 -17.38
CA GLU A 85 -6.13 12.84 -18.28
C GLU A 85 -5.17 12.49 -19.43
N ASP A 86 -4.27 13.42 -19.81
CA ASP A 86 -3.32 13.22 -20.91
C ASP A 86 -2.08 12.46 -20.42
N GLN A 87 -2.29 11.22 -19.99
CA GLN A 87 -1.24 10.28 -19.58
C GLN A 87 -1.74 8.84 -19.68
N ASP A 88 -0.80 7.90 -19.67
CA ASP A 88 -1.09 6.47 -19.76
C ASP A 88 -1.91 5.96 -18.57
N LEU A 89 -2.58 4.82 -18.80
CA LEU A 89 -3.26 4.06 -17.74
C LEU A 89 -2.27 3.72 -16.62
N PHE A 90 -2.76 3.76 -15.41
CA PHE A 90 -2.02 3.31 -14.24
C PHE A 90 -2.23 1.81 -14.00
N VAL A 91 -1.19 1.15 -13.47
CA VAL A 91 -1.34 -0.12 -12.77
C VAL A 91 -1.21 0.16 -11.28
N ASN A 92 -2.16 -0.35 -10.51
CA ASN A 92 -2.25 -0.11 -9.07
C ASN A 92 -2.40 -1.43 -8.32
N THR A 93 -1.95 -1.43 -7.06
CA THR A 93 -2.18 -2.50 -6.09
C THR A 93 -2.19 -1.93 -4.68
N VAL A 94 -2.73 -2.67 -3.73
CA VAL A 94 -2.61 -2.38 -2.29
C VAL A 94 -1.84 -3.49 -1.61
N VAL A 95 -0.90 -3.11 -0.76
CA VAL A 95 -0.10 -4.02 0.04
C VAL A 95 -0.52 -3.89 1.51
N LEU A 96 -0.83 -5.01 2.12
CA LEU A 96 -1.00 -5.13 3.57
C LEU A 96 0.31 -5.58 4.18
N MET A 97 0.83 -4.82 5.13
CA MET A 97 2.05 -5.14 5.84
C MET A 97 1.91 -4.94 7.35
N ARG A 98 2.81 -5.53 8.12
CA ARG A 98 3.05 -5.21 9.52
C ARG A 98 4.42 -4.57 9.64
N THR A 99 4.54 -3.53 10.48
CA THR A 99 5.83 -2.88 10.71
C THR A 99 5.93 -2.33 12.14
N GLY A 100 7.15 -2.34 12.67
CA GLY A 100 7.50 -1.63 13.90
C GLY A 100 8.02 -0.20 13.64
N LEU A 101 8.17 0.20 12.37
CA LEU A 101 8.61 1.54 11.99
C LEU A 101 7.54 2.58 12.32
N PRO A 102 7.85 3.68 13.00
CA PRO A 102 6.94 4.81 13.14
C PRO A 102 6.49 5.35 11.78
N PRO A 103 5.26 5.91 11.65
CA PRO A 103 4.72 6.36 10.36
C PRO A 103 5.63 7.32 9.57
N GLN A 104 6.29 8.26 10.24
CA GLN A 104 7.20 9.23 9.59
C GLN A 104 8.48 8.57 9.09
N GLU A 105 8.99 7.59 9.83
CA GLU A 105 10.18 6.83 9.43
C GLU A 105 9.84 5.92 8.24
N LEU A 106 8.70 5.23 8.29
CA LEU A 106 8.19 4.45 7.17
C LEU A 106 8.03 5.32 5.91
N LEU A 107 7.44 6.51 6.02
CA LEU A 107 7.33 7.46 4.91
C LEU A 107 8.70 7.79 4.30
N THR A 108 9.71 7.99 5.14
CA THR A 108 11.09 8.27 4.67
C THR A 108 11.67 7.10 3.87
N TYR A 109 11.45 5.87 4.33
CA TYR A 109 11.88 4.68 3.59
C TYR A 109 11.14 4.51 2.26
N LEU A 110 9.81 4.70 2.25
CA LEU A 110 9.02 4.61 1.02
C LEU A 110 9.47 5.65 -0.02
N GLN A 111 9.73 6.89 0.41
CA GLN A 111 10.28 7.93 -0.48
C GLN A 111 11.67 7.58 -1.00
N ALA A 112 12.52 6.93 -0.19
CA ALA A 112 13.82 6.46 -0.65
C ALA A 112 13.68 5.36 -1.72
N ILE A 113 12.72 4.44 -1.56
CA ILE A 113 12.39 3.42 -2.57
C ILE A 113 11.92 4.09 -3.87
N GLU A 114 10.95 5.02 -3.81
CA GLU A 114 10.49 5.77 -4.99
C GLU A 114 11.64 6.44 -5.75
N ASN A 115 12.54 7.12 -5.02
CA ASN A 115 13.70 7.79 -5.60
C ASN A 115 14.67 6.79 -6.27
N SER A 116 14.89 5.61 -5.65
CA SER A 116 15.73 4.54 -6.22
C SER A 116 15.16 3.97 -7.53
N LEU A 117 13.83 4.02 -7.67
CA LEU A 117 13.10 3.58 -8.86
C LEU A 117 13.00 4.68 -9.94
N GLY A 118 13.78 5.75 -9.82
CA GLY A 118 13.86 6.80 -10.81
C GLY A 118 12.69 7.79 -10.80
N ARG A 119 12.00 7.94 -9.67
CA ARG A 119 10.95 8.96 -9.54
C ARG A 119 11.53 10.35 -9.71
N VAL A 120 11.07 11.07 -10.74
CA VAL A 120 11.37 12.49 -10.94
C VAL A 120 10.09 13.30 -10.79
N ARG A 121 10.02 14.16 -9.78
CA ARG A 121 8.88 15.06 -9.55
C ARG A 121 8.96 16.26 -10.49
N THR A 122 8.42 16.13 -11.71
CA THR A 122 8.38 17.23 -12.69
C THR A 122 7.10 18.05 -12.59
N GLN A 123 5.97 17.42 -12.26
CA GLN A 123 4.64 18.04 -12.22
C GLN A 123 3.77 17.39 -11.14
N LYS A 124 2.87 18.19 -10.51
CA LYS A 124 1.87 17.65 -9.58
C LYS A 124 0.88 16.75 -10.35
N ASN A 125 0.66 15.52 -9.87
CA ASN A 125 -0.16 14.48 -10.49
C ASN A 125 0.29 14.04 -11.90
N GLY A 126 1.53 14.30 -12.28
CA GLY A 126 2.12 13.88 -13.54
C GLY A 126 2.53 12.40 -13.55
N PRO A 127 3.08 11.93 -14.69
CA PRO A 127 3.57 10.57 -14.85
C PRO A 127 4.60 10.18 -13.78
N ARG A 128 4.56 8.93 -13.31
CA ARG A 128 5.46 8.45 -12.27
C ARG A 128 5.82 6.97 -12.44
N THR A 129 7.06 6.66 -12.19
CA THR A 129 7.59 5.29 -12.25
C THR A 129 7.03 4.41 -11.14
N CYS A 130 6.90 4.96 -9.93
CA CYS A 130 6.22 4.32 -8.80
C CYS A 130 5.80 5.39 -7.79
N ASP A 131 4.61 5.23 -7.22
CA ASP A 131 4.06 6.04 -6.13
C ASP A 131 3.74 5.11 -4.97
N LEU A 132 4.18 5.44 -3.76
CA LEU A 132 4.01 4.65 -2.56
C LEU A 132 3.35 5.52 -1.48
N ASP A 133 2.04 5.40 -1.33
CA ASP A 133 1.25 6.16 -0.36
C ASP A 133 0.91 5.31 0.86
N ILE A 134 1.18 5.79 2.09
CA ILE A 134 0.60 5.20 3.30
C ILE A 134 -0.88 5.55 3.33
N LEU A 135 -1.74 4.55 3.13
CA LEU A 135 -3.20 4.73 3.06
C LEU A 135 -3.82 4.79 4.46
N ASP A 136 -3.46 3.83 5.29
CA ASP A 136 -3.95 3.71 6.66
C ASP A 136 -2.89 3.06 7.53
N TYR A 137 -2.82 3.44 8.79
CA TYR A 137 -1.89 2.91 9.77
C TYR A 137 -2.65 2.59 11.05
N GLN A 138 -2.75 1.31 11.40
CA GLN A 138 -3.54 0.84 12.54
C GLN A 138 -3.24 1.61 13.82
N GLY A 139 -4.28 2.19 14.40
CA GLY A 139 -4.18 2.93 15.67
C GLY A 139 -3.49 4.30 15.57
N TYR A 140 -3.24 4.82 14.36
CA TYR A 140 -2.58 6.11 14.19
C TYR A 140 -3.39 7.04 13.28
N VAL A 141 -3.77 8.19 13.81
CA VAL A 141 -4.44 9.28 13.10
C VAL A 141 -3.55 10.51 13.14
N SER A 142 -3.39 11.21 12.02
CA SER A 142 -2.52 12.38 11.89
C SER A 142 -3.11 13.41 10.92
N ASP A 143 -3.07 14.68 11.33
CA ASP A 143 -3.43 15.85 10.50
C ASP A 143 -2.19 16.63 10.02
N LEU A 144 -0.98 16.05 10.15
CA LEU A 144 0.24 16.70 9.71
C LEU A 144 0.27 16.80 8.18
N GLU A 145 0.59 17.97 7.64
CA GLU A 145 0.67 18.21 6.19
C GLU A 145 1.62 17.23 5.48
N VAL A 146 2.72 16.85 6.16
CA VAL A 146 3.72 15.91 5.62
C VAL A 146 3.22 14.47 5.62
N LEU A 147 2.25 14.12 6.48
CA LEU A 147 1.70 12.77 6.60
C LEU A 147 0.32 12.84 7.28
N THR A 148 -0.71 13.03 6.47
CA THR A 148 -2.11 12.94 6.92
C THR A 148 -2.56 11.48 6.86
N LEU A 149 -3.04 10.92 7.97
CA LEU A 149 -3.52 9.55 8.09
C LEU A 149 -4.88 9.48 8.81
N PRO A 150 -5.82 8.66 8.36
CA PRO A 150 -5.81 7.94 7.07
C PRO A 150 -5.64 8.90 5.88
N HIS A 151 -5.15 8.39 4.75
CA HIS A 151 -4.89 9.20 3.55
C HIS A 151 -6.18 9.93 3.09
N PRO A 152 -6.18 11.27 2.94
CA PRO A 152 -7.40 12.07 2.80
C PRO A 152 -8.25 11.74 1.58
N LEU A 153 -7.65 11.22 0.50
CA LEU A 153 -8.36 10.88 -0.75
C LEU A 153 -8.60 9.35 -0.90
N LEU A 154 -8.34 8.55 0.14
CA LEU A 154 -8.45 7.10 0.07
C LEU A 154 -9.82 6.65 -0.43
N LEU A 155 -10.89 7.14 0.20
CA LEU A 155 -12.27 6.72 -0.08
C LEU A 155 -12.83 7.24 -1.41
N GLU A 156 -12.16 8.21 -2.03
CA GLU A 156 -12.62 8.82 -3.29
C GLU A 156 -12.00 8.15 -4.53
N ARG A 157 -11.01 7.27 -4.36
CA ARG A 157 -10.20 6.67 -5.44
C ARG A 157 -10.56 5.22 -5.68
N ASP A 158 -11.14 4.89 -6.83
CA ASP A 158 -11.54 3.52 -7.20
C ASP A 158 -10.34 2.56 -7.22
N PHE A 159 -9.20 3.04 -7.73
CA PHE A 159 -7.94 2.30 -7.80
C PHE A 159 -7.26 2.06 -6.45
N VAL A 160 -7.81 2.62 -5.36
CA VAL A 160 -7.41 2.34 -3.98
C VAL A 160 -8.47 1.47 -3.30
N VAL A 161 -9.74 1.86 -3.40
CA VAL A 161 -10.85 1.20 -2.69
C VAL A 161 -11.05 -0.25 -3.16
N LYS A 162 -11.05 -0.50 -4.46
CA LYS A 162 -11.24 -1.86 -4.99
C LYS A 162 -10.17 -2.86 -4.55
N PRO A 163 -8.87 -2.59 -4.74
CA PRO A 163 -7.83 -3.50 -4.27
C PRO A 163 -7.78 -3.61 -2.75
N LEU A 164 -8.11 -2.54 -2.00
CA LEU A 164 -8.18 -2.60 -0.55
C LEU A 164 -9.31 -3.54 -0.09
N LEU A 165 -10.51 -3.41 -0.65
CA LEU A 165 -11.64 -4.28 -0.31
C LEU A 165 -11.45 -5.74 -0.76
N GLU A 166 -10.60 -6.00 -1.75
CA GLU A 166 -10.18 -7.37 -2.09
C GLU A 166 -9.41 -8.01 -0.93
N LEU A 167 -8.49 -7.28 -0.30
CA LEU A 167 -7.70 -7.75 0.84
C LEU A 167 -8.53 -7.80 2.13
N LEU A 168 -9.28 -6.74 2.38
CA LEU A 168 -9.98 -6.50 3.64
C LEU A 168 -11.43 -6.05 3.36
N PRO A 169 -12.38 -6.98 3.08
CA PRO A 169 -13.75 -6.65 2.66
C PRO A 169 -14.57 -5.81 3.65
N HIS A 170 -14.17 -5.78 4.93
CA HIS A 170 -14.85 -5.07 6.00
C HIS A 170 -13.90 -4.17 6.79
N HIS A 171 -12.93 -3.55 6.09
CA HIS A 171 -11.94 -2.68 6.73
C HIS A 171 -12.58 -1.42 7.29
N GLU A 172 -12.16 -1.09 8.50
CA GLU A 172 -12.44 0.18 9.16
C GLU A 172 -11.11 0.90 9.37
N LEU A 173 -11.01 2.14 8.87
CA LEU A 173 -9.82 2.97 8.96
C LEU A 173 -9.47 3.30 10.41
N ALA A 174 -8.24 3.71 10.68
CA ALA A 174 -7.76 4.07 12.03
C ALA A 174 -8.62 5.15 12.71
N ASN A 175 -9.35 5.98 11.97
CA ASN A 175 -10.28 6.98 12.47
C ASN A 175 -11.72 6.48 12.63
N GLY A 176 -11.99 5.18 12.47
CA GLY A 176 -13.31 4.55 12.64
C GLY A 176 -14.24 4.68 11.42
N VAL A 177 -13.73 5.13 10.26
CA VAL A 177 -14.55 5.23 9.05
C VAL A 177 -14.50 3.93 8.26
N PRO A 178 -15.64 3.28 7.94
CA PRO A 178 -15.66 2.07 7.14
C PRO A 178 -15.28 2.37 5.67
N VAL A 179 -14.51 1.48 5.07
CA VAL A 179 -14.18 1.55 3.64
C VAL A 179 -15.32 0.94 2.84
N THR A 180 -15.94 1.75 1.98
CA THR A 180 -17.00 1.33 1.06
C THR A 180 -16.75 1.92 -0.33
N SER A 181 -17.39 1.36 -1.36
CA SER A 181 -17.33 1.90 -2.73
C SER A 181 -18.27 3.09 -2.97
N ASP A 182 -19.08 3.49 -1.98
CA ASP A 182 -20.14 4.49 -2.17
C ASP A 182 -19.61 5.91 -2.43
N ASN A 183 -18.41 6.21 -1.95
CA ASN A 183 -17.80 7.54 -2.03
C ASN A 183 -16.78 7.69 -3.18
N VAL A 184 -16.62 6.66 -3.99
CA VAL A 184 -15.67 6.66 -5.12
C VAL A 184 -16.08 7.69 -6.17
N LYS A 185 -15.13 8.54 -6.60
CA LYS A 185 -15.34 9.62 -7.58
C LYS A 185 -14.34 9.58 -8.74
N TYR A 186 -13.14 9.03 -8.53
CA TYR A 186 -12.01 9.19 -9.42
C TYR A 186 -11.36 7.86 -9.80
N GLY A 187 -10.77 7.86 -11.01
CA GLY A 187 -9.86 6.80 -11.46
C GLY A 187 -10.53 5.45 -11.55
N LYS A 188 -11.59 5.35 -12.37
CA LYS A 188 -12.28 4.06 -12.63
C LYS A 188 -11.25 2.95 -12.85
N ALA A 189 -11.34 1.89 -12.07
CA ALA A 189 -10.38 0.81 -12.06
C ALA A 189 -11.04 -0.54 -12.37
N TRP A 190 -10.27 -1.42 -13.02
CA TRP A 190 -10.65 -2.81 -13.31
C TRP A 190 -9.47 -3.75 -13.04
N LYS A 191 -9.80 -4.97 -12.65
CA LYS A 191 -8.79 -5.99 -12.35
C LYS A 191 -8.07 -6.40 -13.62
N CYS A 192 -6.75 -6.49 -13.59
CA CYS A 192 -5.97 -7.05 -14.70
C CYS A 192 -6.32 -8.52 -14.89
N GLU A 193 -6.61 -8.93 -16.11
CA GLU A 193 -6.71 -10.34 -16.47
C GLU A 193 -5.30 -10.96 -16.41
N GLN A 194 -5.23 -12.15 -15.84
CA GLN A 194 -4.00 -12.95 -15.74
C GLN A 194 -3.66 -13.57 -17.07
#